data_c96e266c3caecf94ee0a6248d98624c5
#
_entry.id   c96e266c3caecf94ee0a6248d98624c5
#
_cell.length_a   1.000
_cell.length_b   1.000
_cell.length_c   1.000
_cell.angle_alpha   90.00
_cell.angle_beta   90.00
_cell.angle_gamma   90.00
#
_symmetry.space_group_name_H-M   'P 1'
#
loop_
_entity.id
_entity.type
_entity.pdbx_description
1 polymer ?
#
loop_
_entity_poly.entity_id
_entity_poly.type
_entity_poly.pdbx_seq_one_letter_code
_entity_poly.pdbx_strand_id
1 'polypeptide(L)'
;MRAVKPSTCHPQERHYAKGMCRNCYMRGFRKSHPEWVEYNRQYAKQWRESAENRVRDNAYRKKYRADPNKGEKVRARGRRSNVRQKYGLTDAQYDALLAEYGYACAICFGYDVLCVDHCHETGKVRGILCGRCNSGIGFLRDSVELAKRAVEYLATRS
;
A
#
# COMPACT_ATOMS: atom_id res chain seq x y z
N MET A 1 -14.63 -3.38 35.17
CA MET A 1 -14.63 -3.06 33.72
C MET A 1 -16.05 -3.24 33.17
N ARG A 2 -16.63 -2.24 32.48
CA ARG A 2 -17.95 -2.41 31.85
C ARG A 2 -17.80 -3.32 30.64
N ALA A 3 -18.57 -4.43 30.57
CA ALA A 3 -18.57 -5.32 29.42
C ALA A 3 -18.93 -4.57 28.13
N VAL A 4 -18.15 -4.76 27.07
CA VAL A 4 -18.40 -4.15 25.76
C VAL A 4 -19.54 -4.92 25.10
N LYS A 5 -20.68 -4.25 24.90
CA LYS A 5 -21.83 -4.85 24.22
C LYS A 5 -21.52 -5.04 22.73
N PRO A 6 -21.65 -6.27 22.17
CA PRO A 6 -21.42 -6.50 20.74
C PRO A 6 -22.54 -5.87 19.89
N SER A 7 -22.23 -5.59 18.62
CA SER A 7 -23.24 -5.13 17.65
C SER A 7 -24.00 -6.31 17.03
N THR A 8 -25.25 -6.10 16.64
CA THR A 8 -26.06 -7.15 15.99
C THR A 8 -25.66 -7.39 14.53
N CYS A 9 -25.15 -6.38 13.84
CA CYS A 9 -24.74 -6.48 12.44
C CYS A 9 -23.34 -7.10 12.24
N HIS A 10 -22.45 -6.97 13.23
CA HIS A 10 -21.10 -7.54 13.26
C HIS A 10 -20.76 -7.89 14.71
N PRO A 11 -21.03 -9.09 15.16
CA PRO A 11 -20.89 -9.47 16.58
C PRO A 11 -19.48 -9.28 17.15
N GLN A 12 -18.45 -9.25 16.31
CA GLN A 12 -17.05 -9.00 16.71
C GLN A 12 -16.75 -7.49 16.90
N GLU A 13 -17.66 -6.63 16.44
CA GLU A 13 -17.51 -5.18 16.52
C GLU A 13 -18.29 -4.62 17.71
N ARG A 14 -17.72 -3.58 18.33
CA ARG A 14 -18.39 -2.89 19.43
C ARG A 14 -19.69 -2.22 18.95
N HIS A 15 -20.76 -2.38 19.75
CA HIS A 15 -22.01 -1.64 19.56
C HIS A 15 -21.75 -0.12 19.59
N TYR A 16 -22.28 0.59 18.63
CA TYR A 16 -22.22 2.05 18.53
C TYR A 16 -23.58 2.71 18.75
N ALA A 17 -24.57 2.46 17.89
CA ALA A 17 -25.94 2.96 18.02
C ALA A 17 -26.93 2.03 17.29
N LYS A 18 -28.19 2.00 17.74
CA LYS A 18 -29.30 1.23 17.14
C LYS A 18 -28.97 -0.24 16.84
N GLY A 19 -28.23 -0.90 17.74
CA GLY A 19 -27.79 -2.28 17.54
C GLY A 19 -26.63 -2.47 16.54
N MET A 20 -26.15 -1.42 15.89
CA MET A 20 -25.15 -1.48 14.81
C MET A 20 -23.74 -1.15 15.31
N CYS A 21 -22.73 -1.64 14.59
CA CYS A 21 -21.38 -1.15 14.70
C CYS A 21 -21.26 0.26 14.04
N ARG A 22 -20.21 0.99 14.40
CA ARG A 22 -20.00 2.36 13.89
C ARG A 22 -20.03 2.46 12.36
N ASN A 23 -19.42 1.51 11.67
CA ASN A 23 -19.33 1.56 10.20
C ASN A 23 -20.71 1.39 9.54
N CYS A 24 -21.52 0.43 10.01
CA CYS A 24 -22.88 0.23 9.49
C CYS A 24 -23.81 1.39 9.83
N TYR A 25 -23.75 1.88 11.06
CA TYR A 25 -24.52 3.06 11.46
C TYR A 25 -24.16 4.29 10.60
N MET A 26 -22.86 4.61 10.46
CA MET A 26 -22.44 5.76 9.66
C MET A 26 -22.71 5.60 8.17
N ARG A 27 -22.73 4.37 7.65
CA ARG A 27 -23.14 4.12 6.26
C ARG A 27 -24.61 4.44 6.04
N GLY A 28 -25.48 4.00 6.95
CA GLY A 28 -26.91 4.34 6.93
C GLY A 28 -27.15 5.84 7.10
N PHE A 29 -26.49 6.45 8.08
CA PHE A 29 -26.58 7.87 8.36
C PHE A 29 -26.21 8.74 7.14
N ARG A 30 -25.09 8.42 6.46
CA ARG A 30 -24.67 9.16 5.25
C ARG A 30 -25.68 9.08 4.12
N LYS A 31 -26.37 7.93 3.97
CA LYS A 31 -27.42 7.77 2.94
C LYS A 31 -28.64 8.64 3.23
N SER A 32 -29.01 8.80 4.50
CA SER A 32 -30.18 9.56 4.92
C SER A 32 -29.92 11.06 5.13
N HIS A 33 -28.65 11.51 5.10
CA HIS A 33 -28.24 12.90 5.35
C HIS A 33 -27.25 13.37 4.29
N PRO A 34 -27.66 13.52 3.03
CA PRO A 34 -26.79 13.96 1.94
C PRO A 34 -26.23 15.36 2.18
N GLU A 35 -26.98 16.26 2.81
CA GLU A 35 -26.55 17.60 3.21
C GLU A 35 -25.36 17.58 4.17
N TRP A 36 -25.35 16.64 5.12
CA TRP A 36 -24.24 16.45 6.04
C TRP A 36 -22.98 15.94 5.31
N VAL A 37 -23.16 15.07 4.32
CA VAL A 37 -22.05 14.58 3.47
C VAL A 37 -21.44 15.73 2.68
N GLU A 38 -22.27 16.56 2.06
CA GLU A 38 -21.81 17.70 1.27
C GLU A 38 -21.14 18.77 2.14
N TYR A 39 -21.74 19.12 3.28
CA TYR A 39 -21.11 20.02 4.25
C TYR A 39 -19.69 19.54 4.64
N ASN A 40 -19.54 18.26 5.00
CA ASN A 40 -18.22 17.73 5.39
C ASN A 40 -17.25 17.69 4.21
N ARG A 41 -17.73 17.49 2.98
CA ARG A 41 -16.91 17.55 1.76
C ARG A 41 -16.34 18.95 1.54
N GLN A 42 -17.19 19.96 1.64
CA GLN A 42 -16.80 21.37 1.49
C GLN A 42 -15.86 21.80 2.61
N TYR A 43 -16.17 21.48 3.86
CA TYR A 43 -15.29 21.73 4.99
C TYR A 43 -13.90 21.06 4.81
N ALA A 44 -13.86 19.81 4.39
CA ALA A 44 -12.60 19.11 4.15
C ALA A 44 -11.81 19.71 2.97
N LYS A 45 -12.49 20.30 1.97
CA LYS A 45 -11.86 21.02 0.87
C LYS A 45 -11.23 22.32 1.38
N GLN A 46 -11.99 23.16 2.06
CA GLN A 46 -11.49 24.42 2.64
C GLN A 46 -10.34 24.19 3.60
N TRP A 47 -10.44 23.14 4.45
CA TRP A 47 -9.39 22.78 5.39
C TRP A 47 -8.08 22.44 4.67
N ARG A 48 -8.13 21.70 3.55
CA ARG A 48 -6.95 21.33 2.75
C ARG A 48 -6.36 22.50 1.96
N GLU A 49 -7.17 23.48 1.60
CA GLU A 49 -6.74 24.69 0.88
C GLU A 49 -6.01 25.67 1.80
N SER A 50 -6.24 25.63 3.12
CA SER A 50 -5.54 26.46 4.10
C SER A 50 -4.05 26.13 4.13
N ALA A 51 -3.20 27.12 3.92
CA ALA A 51 -1.73 26.95 3.97
C ALA A 51 -1.27 26.50 5.35
N GLU A 52 -1.85 27.08 6.41
CA GLU A 52 -1.53 26.74 7.79
C GLU A 52 -1.85 25.28 8.11
N ASN A 53 -3.04 24.82 7.71
CA ASN A 53 -3.45 23.43 7.90
C ASN A 53 -2.54 22.45 7.14
N ARG A 54 -2.11 22.81 5.92
CA ARG A 54 -1.15 21.99 5.15
C ARG A 54 0.20 21.86 5.86
N VAL A 55 0.73 22.98 6.39
CA VAL A 55 2.00 22.97 7.13
C VAL A 55 1.87 22.09 8.37
N ARG A 56 0.78 22.25 9.14
CA ARG A 56 0.52 21.44 10.35
C ARG A 56 0.38 19.96 10.03
N ASP A 57 -0.38 19.61 8.99
CA ASP A 57 -0.58 18.22 8.57
C ASP A 57 0.74 17.59 8.08
N ASN A 58 1.54 18.32 7.31
CA ASN A 58 2.83 17.86 6.84
C ASN A 58 3.81 17.65 8.01
N ALA A 59 3.83 18.54 9.00
CA ALA A 59 4.65 18.38 10.21
C ALA A 59 4.22 17.15 11.02
N TYR A 60 2.90 16.95 11.20
CA TYR A 60 2.36 15.76 11.86
C TYR A 60 2.73 14.48 11.12
N ARG A 61 2.55 14.44 9.79
CA ARG A 61 2.90 13.29 8.95
C ARG A 61 4.39 12.98 9.00
N LYS A 62 5.25 14.01 8.99
CA LYS A 62 6.70 13.83 9.12
C LYS A 62 7.04 13.19 10.45
N LYS A 63 6.50 13.71 11.56
CA LYS A 63 6.68 13.15 12.91
C LYS A 63 6.16 11.72 13.00
N TYR A 64 4.98 11.43 12.44
CA TYR A 64 4.37 10.11 12.46
C TYR A 64 5.19 9.07 11.67
N ARG A 65 5.76 9.47 10.51
CA ARG A 65 6.61 8.60 9.69
C ARG A 65 7.98 8.35 10.31
N ALA A 66 8.48 9.30 11.10
CA ALA A 66 9.74 9.17 11.82
C ALA A 66 9.66 8.25 13.05
N ASP A 67 8.44 7.97 13.56
CA ASP A 67 8.23 7.02 14.65
C ASP A 67 8.52 5.59 14.13
N PRO A 68 9.51 4.86 14.70
CA PRO A 68 9.91 3.54 14.20
C PRO A 68 8.73 2.55 14.09
N ASN A 69 7.86 2.56 15.09
CA ASN A 69 6.74 1.62 15.18
C ASN A 69 5.57 1.99 14.25
N LYS A 70 5.30 3.29 14.08
CA LYS A 70 4.19 3.77 13.24
C LYS A 70 4.61 3.92 11.79
N GLY A 71 5.84 4.37 11.56
CA GLY A 71 6.40 4.57 10.23
C GLY A 71 6.38 3.30 9.39
N GLU A 72 6.82 2.14 9.95
CA GLU A 72 6.81 0.87 9.22
C GLU A 72 5.38 0.40 8.89
N LYS A 73 4.44 0.52 9.82
CA LYS A 73 3.02 0.18 9.56
C LYS A 73 2.43 1.01 8.41
N VAL A 74 2.78 2.31 8.33
CA VAL A 74 2.32 3.18 7.23
C VAL A 74 2.96 2.76 5.91
N ARG A 75 4.27 2.48 5.90
CA ARG A 75 4.97 2.01 4.70
C ARG A 75 4.42 0.68 4.21
N ALA A 76 4.23 -0.29 5.12
CA ALA A 76 3.65 -1.59 4.78
C ALA A 76 2.24 -1.47 4.20
N ARG A 77 1.37 -0.65 4.83
CA ARG A 77 0.02 -0.38 4.31
C ARG A 77 0.07 0.30 2.94
N GLY A 78 0.98 1.25 2.75
CA GLY A 78 1.18 1.93 1.47
C GLY A 78 1.62 0.96 0.38
N ARG A 79 2.58 0.07 0.67
CA ARG A 79 3.01 -1.00 -0.26
C ARG A 79 1.84 -1.87 -0.69
N ARG A 80 1.05 -2.41 0.26
CA ARG A 80 -0.12 -3.25 -0.04
C ARG A 80 -1.18 -2.51 -0.87
N SER A 81 -1.45 -1.24 -0.53
CA SER A 81 -2.38 -0.41 -1.31
C SER A 81 -1.90 -0.22 -2.75
N ASN A 82 -0.62 0.07 -2.95
CA ASN A 82 -0.03 0.22 -4.28
C ASN A 82 -0.07 -1.08 -5.09
N VAL A 83 0.24 -2.22 -4.45
CA VAL A 83 0.18 -3.55 -5.08
C VAL A 83 -1.23 -3.85 -5.56
N ARG A 84 -2.24 -3.57 -4.74
CA ARG A 84 -3.65 -3.78 -5.10
C ARG A 84 -4.09 -2.88 -6.25
N GLN A 85 -3.72 -1.61 -6.21
CA GLN A 85 -4.12 -0.63 -7.24
C GLN A 85 -3.40 -0.85 -8.57
N LYS A 86 -2.10 -1.15 -8.52
CA LYS A 86 -1.27 -1.24 -9.72
C LYS A 86 -1.33 -2.61 -10.40
N TYR A 87 -1.45 -3.68 -9.61
CA TYR A 87 -1.35 -5.06 -10.11
C TYR A 87 -2.62 -5.87 -9.90
N GLY A 88 -3.65 -5.33 -9.24
CA GLY A 88 -4.90 -6.04 -8.96
C GLY A 88 -4.78 -7.19 -7.96
N LEU A 89 -3.61 -7.36 -7.30
CA LEU A 89 -3.39 -8.43 -6.34
C LEU A 89 -4.07 -8.13 -5.01
N THR A 90 -4.81 -9.09 -4.47
CA THR A 90 -5.28 -9.06 -3.09
C THR A 90 -4.11 -9.20 -2.12
N ASP A 91 -4.33 -8.85 -0.83
CA ASP A 91 -3.29 -9.01 0.19
C ASP A 91 -2.83 -10.48 0.32
N ALA A 92 -3.77 -11.44 0.23
CA ALA A 92 -3.44 -12.87 0.28
C ALA A 92 -2.62 -13.34 -0.94
N GLN A 93 -2.93 -12.86 -2.13
CA GLN A 93 -2.15 -13.17 -3.34
C GLN A 93 -0.74 -12.56 -3.28
N TYR A 94 -0.62 -11.35 -2.74
CA TYR A 94 0.69 -10.74 -2.54
C TYR A 94 1.51 -11.47 -1.49
N ASP A 95 0.91 -11.92 -0.39
CA ASP A 95 1.59 -12.71 0.63
C ASP A 95 2.02 -14.09 0.09
N ALA A 96 1.18 -14.75 -0.72
CA ALA A 96 1.53 -16.00 -1.38
C ALA A 96 2.70 -15.81 -2.37
N LEU A 97 2.68 -14.73 -3.15
CA LEU A 97 3.77 -14.39 -4.05
C LEU A 97 5.09 -14.14 -3.31
N LEU A 98 5.07 -13.42 -2.18
CA LEU A 98 6.26 -13.24 -1.35
C LEU A 98 6.78 -14.57 -0.79
N ALA A 99 5.89 -15.45 -0.36
CA ALA A 99 6.24 -16.77 0.17
C ALA A 99 6.84 -17.70 -0.90
N GLU A 100 6.31 -17.67 -2.12
CA GLU A 100 6.83 -18.40 -3.29
C GLU A 100 8.31 -18.10 -3.55
N TYR A 101 8.70 -16.82 -3.38
CA TYR A 101 10.10 -16.38 -3.52
C TYR A 101 10.88 -16.39 -2.20
N GLY A 102 10.37 -17.03 -1.15
CA GLY A 102 11.06 -17.14 0.14
C GLY A 102 11.33 -15.78 0.80
N TYR A 103 10.49 -14.76 0.53
CA TYR A 103 10.68 -13.39 0.98
C TYR A 103 12.02 -12.76 0.56
N ALA A 104 12.58 -13.21 -0.56
CA ALA A 104 13.85 -12.76 -1.11
C ALA A 104 13.71 -12.26 -2.56
N CYS A 105 14.68 -11.51 -3.03
CA CYS A 105 14.78 -11.11 -4.43
C CYS A 105 15.06 -12.32 -5.33
N ALA A 106 14.28 -12.53 -6.39
CA ALA A 106 14.44 -13.63 -7.33
C ALA A 106 15.78 -13.61 -8.11
N ILE A 107 16.52 -12.50 -8.11
CA ILE A 107 17.78 -12.37 -8.83
C ILE A 107 18.99 -12.45 -7.89
N CYS A 108 19.04 -11.60 -6.86
CA CYS A 108 20.20 -11.49 -6.00
C CYS A 108 20.03 -12.22 -4.65
N PHE A 109 18.87 -12.81 -4.40
CA PHE A 109 18.50 -13.50 -3.16
C PHE A 109 18.62 -12.65 -1.88
N GLY A 110 18.78 -11.33 -2.03
CA GLY A 110 18.83 -10.40 -0.91
C GLY A 110 17.44 -10.11 -0.33
N TYR A 111 17.42 -9.74 0.97
CA TYR A 111 16.21 -9.45 1.75
C TYR A 111 15.90 -7.96 1.88
N ASP A 112 16.39 -7.13 0.97
CA ASP A 112 16.08 -5.68 0.91
C ASP A 112 14.58 -5.44 0.67
N VAL A 113 14.19 -4.16 0.65
CA VAL A 113 12.80 -3.79 0.34
C VAL A 113 12.38 -4.42 -1.00
N LEU A 114 11.44 -5.36 -0.91
CA LEU A 114 10.94 -6.10 -2.06
C LEU A 114 9.80 -5.34 -2.74
N CYS A 115 9.75 -5.44 -4.05
CA CYS A 115 8.71 -4.90 -4.92
C CYS A 115 8.24 -5.97 -5.92
N VAL A 116 7.00 -5.81 -6.38
CA VAL A 116 6.45 -6.65 -7.45
C VAL A 116 7.06 -6.19 -8.78
N ASP A 117 7.65 -7.12 -9.48
CA ASP A 117 8.12 -6.95 -10.85
C ASP A 117 7.04 -7.34 -11.86
N HIS A 118 6.97 -6.63 -12.98
CA HIS A 118 5.95 -6.85 -14.00
C HIS A 118 6.47 -6.48 -15.39
N CYS A 119 5.92 -7.10 -16.40
CA CYS A 119 6.19 -6.75 -17.80
C CYS A 119 5.58 -5.38 -18.14
N HIS A 120 6.38 -4.45 -18.63
CA HIS A 120 5.94 -3.10 -18.98
C HIS A 120 4.99 -3.07 -20.19
N GLU A 121 5.07 -4.06 -21.09
CA GLU A 121 4.19 -4.17 -22.27
C GLU A 121 2.83 -4.76 -21.93
N THR A 122 2.81 -5.83 -21.13
CA THR A 122 1.60 -6.61 -20.86
C THR A 122 0.98 -6.32 -19.49
N GLY A 123 1.72 -5.66 -18.58
CA GLY A 123 1.33 -5.47 -17.18
C GLY A 123 1.35 -6.76 -16.33
N LYS A 124 1.72 -7.92 -16.91
CA LYS A 124 1.73 -9.21 -16.21
C LYS A 124 2.80 -9.22 -15.13
N VAL A 125 2.42 -9.61 -13.92
CA VAL A 125 3.36 -9.80 -12.80
C VAL A 125 4.31 -10.95 -13.15
N ARG A 126 5.61 -10.72 -12.96
CA ARG A 126 6.70 -11.68 -13.21
C ARG A 126 7.24 -12.31 -11.92
N GLY A 127 7.25 -11.55 -10.82
CA GLY A 127 7.76 -12.05 -9.55
C GLY A 127 8.10 -10.94 -8.56
N ILE A 128 9.02 -11.25 -7.65
CA ILE A 128 9.47 -10.35 -6.58
C ILE A 128 10.96 -10.03 -6.74
N LEU A 129 11.28 -8.75 -6.77
CA LEU A 129 12.65 -8.25 -6.86
C LEU A 129 12.93 -7.21 -5.77
N CYS A 130 14.20 -7.04 -5.40
CA CYS A 130 14.61 -5.84 -4.66
C CYS A 130 14.63 -4.62 -5.60
N GLY A 131 14.57 -3.41 -5.03
CA GLY A 131 14.55 -2.18 -5.84
C GLY A 131 15.72 -2.04 -6.80
N ARG A 132 16.92 -2.50 -6.40
CA ARG A 132 18.13 -2.46 -7.25
C ARG A 132 18.01 -3.38 -8.46
N CYS A 133 17.61 -4.63 -8.26
CA CYS A 133 17.45 -5.58 -9.37
C CYS A 133 16.32 -5.16 -10.31
N ASN A 134 15.19 -4.68 -9.76
CA ASN A 134 14.07 -4.19 -10.55
C ASN A 134 14.48 -2.99 -11.44
N SER A 135 15.21 -2.03 -10.88
CA SER A 135 15.74 -0.90 -11.65
C SER A 135 16.78 -1.36 -12.67
N GLY A 136 17.64 -2.32 -12.32
CA GLY A 136 18.65 -2.88 -13.24
C GLY A 136 18.03 -3.48 -14.48
N ILE A 137 16.96 -4.29 -14.35
CA ILE A 137 16.21 -4.84 -15.49
C ILE A 137 15.58 -3.70 -16.32
N GLY A 138 14.99 -2.71 -15.66
CA GLY A 138 14.39 -1.56 -16.32
C GLY A 138 15.41 -0.76 -17.14
N PHE A 139 16.65 -0.57 -16.64
CA PHE A 139 17.73 0.07 -17.40
C PHE A 139 18.17 -0.74 -18.62
N LEU A 140 18.05 -2.06 -18.54
CA LEU A 140 18.24 -2.95 -19.70
C LEU A 140 16.98 -3.06 -20.57
N ARG A 141 15.97 -2.19 -20.37
CA ARG A 141 14.72 -2.10 -21.14
C ARG A 141 13.94 -3.42 -21.18
N ASP A 142 13.99 -4.21 -20.13
CA ASP A 142 13.43 -5.57 -20.07
C ASP A 142 13.92 -6.51 -21.20
N SER A 143 15.04 -6.16 -21.86
CA SER A 143 15.59 -6.89 -23.00
C SER A 143 16.52 -8.02 -22.55
N VAL A 144 16.11 -9.25 -22.84
CA VAL A 144 16.95 -10.44 -22.63
C VAL A 144 18.26 -10.33 -23.41
N GLU A 145 18.21 -9.78 -24.62
CA GLU A 145 19.38 -9.61 -25.48
C GLU A 145 20.41 -8.62 -24.87
N LEU A 146 19.93 -7.47 -24.35
CA LEU A 146 20.82 -6.52 -23.66
C LEU A 146 21.39 -7.11 -22.39
N ALA A 147 20.61 -7.91 -21.65
CA ALA A 147 21.10 -8.61 -20.45
C ALA A 147 22.22 -9.61 -20.80
N LYS A 148 22.07 -10.41 -21.87
CA LYS A 148 23.11 -11.32 -22.36
C LYS A 148 24.37 -10.57 -22.73
N ARG A 149 24.28 -9.48 -23.49
CA ARG A 149 25.45 -8.64 -23.85
C ARG A 149 26.13 -8.05 -22.62
N ALA A 150 25.38 -7.65 -21.60
CA ALA A 150 25.97 -7.20 -20.34
C ALA A 150 26.74 -8.31 -19.62
N VAL A 151 26.24 -9.53 -19.61
CA VAL A 151 26.95 -10.70 -19.08
C VAL A 151 28.26 -10.94 -19.83
N GLU A 152 28.21 -10.96 -21.17
CA GLU A 152 29.40 -11.14 -22.04
C GLU A 152 30.45 -10.04 -21.79
N TYR A 153 29.99 -8.78 -21.72
CA TYR A 153 30.85 -7.64 -21.44
C TYR A 153 31.60 -7.78 -20.11
N LEU A 154 30.88 -8.18 -19.05
CA LEU A 154 31.48 -8.37 -17.74
C LEU A 154 32.44 -9.57 -17.72
N ALA A 155 32.05 -10.68 -18.35
CA ALA A 155 32.86 -11.90 -18.38
C ALA A 155 34.20 -11.73 -19.14
N THR A 156 34.23 -10.86 -20.15
CA THR A 156 35.42 -10.63 -20.98
C THR A 156 36.34 -9.52 -20.50
N ARG A 157 35.91 -8.75 -19.47
CA ARG A 157 36.63 -7.55 -19.01
C ARG A 157 36.85 -7.49 -17.50
N SER A 158 36.61 -8.61 -16.77
CA SER A 158 36.83 -8.75 -15.33
C SER A 158 38.25 -9.34 -15.04
#